data_329f86e5446f20845801d2adf35f7587
#
_entry.id   329f86e5446f20845801d2adf35f7587
#
_cell.length_a   1.000
_cell.length_b   1.000
_cell.length_c   1.000
_cell.angle_alpha   90.00
_cell.angle_beta   90.00
_cell.angle_gamma   90.00
#
_symmetry.space_group_name_H-M   'P 1'
#
loop_
_entity.id
_entity.type
_entity.pdbx_description
1 polymer ?
#
loop_
_entity_poly.entity_id
_entity_poly.type
_entity_poly.pdbx_seq_one_letter_code
_entity_poly.pdbx_strand_id
1 'polypeptide(L)'
;MYCGSCARDNALARQLLDLGHDVTLIPVYTPTRTDEPNVSRPQVLFGGISVYLQQYLRPFRSAPRFLDKFWDSPSVIGAFAGRMVSNDPRLLGELTLSMLQGESGVLRREFEKLLDWIRAEPLPDVINLPNSMLLALAQPLRREVQRPVFCTLQGEELFIEGLIEPYRSKALELIRGKVSDVDHFIAVSDYCSRFMSDYLRIPAGRMSVVPLGINMQGYERHQTSSSEAPFRIGYFARVAPEKGLHVLAEAYVRFRRKGGKPAKLEAAGYASPAHAAYLDGVQQVLQRAGLKEEFTYHGVVDRNGKLAFLKSLDMLSVPATYDEPKGMFLLEAMACGVPVIQPRRGAFVEIVERTGGGLLVRPDDPEALADAFHRVCHAPELAAALSENGFRNVREHYSIQAAADRLLKVYETVPIRNVSV
;
A
#
# COMPACT_ATOMS: atom_id res chain seq x y z
N MET A 1 7.22 10.46 0.99
CA MET A 1 6.12 9.65 0.41
C MET A 1 5.60 8.71 1.48
N TYR A 2 4.30 8.66 1.66
CA TYR A 2 3.67 7.70 2.56
C TYR A 2 3.52 6.35 1.85
N CYS A 3 3.91 5.28 2.52
CA CYS A 3 3.72 3.91 2.02
C CYS A 3 2.31 3.45 2.38
N GLY A 4 1.51 3.03 1.40
CA GLY A 4 0.14 2.57 1.66
C GLY A 4 0.05 1.42 2.66
N SER A 5 1.02 0.50 2.64
CA SER A 5 1.09 -0.59 3.63
C SER A 5 1.42 -0.05 5.03
N CYS A 6 2.39 0.88 5.14
CA CYS A 6 2.72 1.52 6.42
C CYS A 6 1.54 2.31 6.99
N ALA A 7 0.81 3.05 6.15
CA ALA A 7 -0.37 3.80 6.56
C ALA A 7 -1.48 2.87 7.07
N ARG A 8 -1.75 1.78 6.35
CA ARG A 8 -2.70 0.74 6.76
C ARG A 8 -2.32 0.11 8.10
N ASP A 9 -1.06 -0.33 8.24
CA ASP A 9 -0.61 -1.05 9.44
C ASP A 9 -0.59 -0.12 10.66
N ASN A 10 -0.22 1.16 10.48
CA ASN A 10 -0.27 2.16 11.55
C ASN A 10 -1.72 2.48 11.98
N ALA A 11 -2.63 2.68 11.02
CA ALA A 11 -4.03 2.94 11.32
C ALA A 11 -4.68 1.76 12.07
N LEU A 12 -4.37 0.53 11.65
CA LEU A 12 -4.88 -0.68 12.29
C LEU A 12 -4.31 -0.88 13.69
N ALA A 13 -3.00 -0.70 13.87
CA ALA A 13 -2.35 -0.76 15.19
C ALA A 13 -2.94 0.29 16.13
N ARG A 14 -3.16 1.52 15.66
CA ARG A 14 -3.81 2.59 16.45
C ARG A 14 -5.21 2.18 16.86
N GLN A 15 -6.03 1.66 15.93
CA GLN A 15 -7.38 1.24 16.23
C GLN A 15 -7.43 0.11 17.26
N LEU A 16 -6.52 -0.86 17.19
CA LEU A 16 -6.42 -1.94 18.17
C LEU A 16 -6.02 -1.41 19.56
N LEU A 17 -5.09 -0.44 19.62
CA LEU A 17 -4.75 0.25 20.88
C LEU A 17 -5.95 1.00 21.47
N ASP A 18 -6.72 1.70 20.63
CA ASP A 18 -7.94 2.42 21.06
C ASP A 18 -9.05 1.46 21.55
N LEU A 19 -9.04 0.18 21.08
CA LEU A 19 -9.90 -0.89 21.60
C LEU A 19 -9.38 -1.55 22.89
N GLY A 20 -8.23 -1.13 23.41
CA GLY A 20 -7.65 -1.61 24.65
C GLY A 20 -6.72 -2.84 24.50
N HIS A 21 -6.34 -3.21 23.28
CA HIS A 21 -5.33 -4.25 23.04
C HIS A 21 -3.92 -3.68 23.20
N ASP A 22 -2.99 -4.50 23.73
CA ASP A 22 -1.57 -4.16 23.74
C ASP A 22 -0.97 -4.48 22.36
N VAL A 23 -0.52 -3.45 21.64
CA VAL A 23 -0.01 -3.57 20.27
C VAL A 23 1.36 -2.92 20.14
N THR A 24 2.32 -3.68 19.66
CA THR A 24 3.65 -3.17 19.33
C THR A 24 3.86 -3.23 17.81
N LEU A 25 3.86 -2.06 17.16
CA LEU A 25 4.19 -1.92 15.73
C LEU A 25 5.68 -1.63 15.57
N ILE A 26 6.39 -2.53 14.87
CA ILE A 26 7.85 -2.51 14.73
C ILE A 26 8.24 -2.20 13.29
N PRO A 27 8.93 -1.08 13.03
CA PRO A 27 9.52 -0.82 11.72
C PRO A 27 10.69 -1.77 11.46
N VAL A 28 10.67 -2.47 10.32
CA VAL A 28 11.70 -3.47 9.99
C VAL A 28 12.85 -2.85 9.17
N TYR A 29 12.57 -2.11 8.11
CA TYR A 29 13.61 -1.58 7.21
C TYR A 29 13.84 -0.08 7.32
N THR A 30 12.76 0.67 7.47
CA THR A 30 12.76 2.13 7.54
C THR A 30 11.74 2.58 8.59
N PRO A 31 11.92 3.76 9.18
CA PRO A 31 10.89 4.34 10.04
C PRO A 31 9.53 4.38 9.34
N THR A 32 8.47 4.04 10.05
CA THR A 32 7.10 4.11 9.53
C THR A 32 6.77 5.55 9.16
N ARG A 33 6.40 5.77 7.91
CA ARG A 33 5.95 7.08 7.42
C ARG A 33 4.47 7.02 7.09
N THR A 34 3.69 7.81 7.82
CA THR A 34 2.24 7.92 7.70
C THR A 34 1.84 9.39 7.79
N ASP A 35 0.68 9.73 7.25
CA ASP A 35 0.04 11.03 7.38
C ASP A 35 -0.90 11.12 8.60
N GLU A 36 -0.92 10.07 9.41
CA GLU A 36 -1.62 9.99 10.70
C GLU A 36 -0.62 9.96 11.87
N PRO A 37 -1.07 10.16 13.12
CA PRO A 37 -0.22 9.97 14.28
C PRO A 37 0.46 8.60 14.27
N ASN A 38 1.78 8.58 14.32
CA ASN A 38 2.57 7.36 14.24
C ASN A 38 2.62 6.66 15.61
N VAL A 39 2.16 5.41 15.66
CA VAL A 39 2.19 4.55 16.87
C VAL A 39 3.30 3.50 16.84
N SER A 40 4.13 3.49 15.79
CA SER A 40 5.25 2.55 15.73
C SER A 40 6.36 2.90 16.71
N ARG A 41 7.10 1.88 17.14
CA ARG A 41 8.33 2.08 17.91
C ARG A 41 9.34 2.93 17.11
N PRO A 42 10.11 3.81 17.76
CA PRO A 42 11.12 4.62 17.07
C PRO A 42 12.31 3.81 16.56
N GLN A 43 12.56 2.65 17.18
CA GLN A 43 13.64 1.75 16.80
C GLN A 43 13.31 1.01 15.50
N VAL A 44 14.25 1.02 14.56
CA VAL A 44 14.18 0.23 13.32
C VAL A 44 15.05 -1.00 13.51
N LEU A 45 14.46 -2.18 13.36
CA LEU A 45 15.18 -3.44 13.46
C LEU A 45 15.96 -3.75 12.18
N PHE A 46 16.35 -4.18 11.46
CA PHE A 46 17.05 -4.33 10.17
C PHE A 46 17.38 -2.96 9.56
N GLY A 47 18.04 -2.09 10.32
CA GLY A 47 18.44 -0.76 9.84
C GLY A 47 19.21 -0.84 8.53
N GLY A 48 18.81 -0.05 7.52
CA GLY A 48 19.35 -0.15 6.15
C GLY A 48 20.87 -0.06 6.07
N ILE A 49 21.54 0.67 6.97
CA ILE A 49 23.02 0.77 7.01
C ILE A 49 23.63 -0.54 7.49
N SER A 50 23.12 -1.09 8.59
CA SER A 50 23.64 -2.36 9.14
C SER A 50 23.47 -3.49 8.14
N VAL A 51 22.32 -3.58 7.49
CA VAL A 51 22.04 -4.55 6.41
C VAL A 51 22.99 -4.37 5.25
N TYR A 52 23.17 -3.13 4.77
CA TYR A 52 24.10 -2.84 3.67
C TYR A 52 25.55 -3.21 4.01
N LEU A 53 26.04 -2.82 5.20
CA LEU A 53 27.40 -3.11 5.61
C LEU A 53 27.65 -4.63 5.75
N GLN A 54 26.71 -5.39 6.30
CA GLN A 54 26.82 -6.83 6.40
C GLN A 54 26.77 -7.52 5.04
N GLN A 55 26.01 -6.99 4.09
CA GLN A 55 25.93 -7.52 2.73
C GLN A 55 27.27 -7.39 1.99
N TYR A 56 27.91 -6.22 2.05
CA TYR A 56 29.06 -5.90 1.20
C TYR A 56 30.41 -5.93 1.91
N LEU A 57 30.45 -5.81 3.24
CA LEU A 57 31.70 -5.74 3.99
C LEU A 57 31.80 -6.92 4.98
N ARG A 58 32.56 -7.96 4.59
CA ARG A 58 32.76 -9.16 5.42
C ARG A 58 33.13 -8.89 6.89
N PRO A 59 34.00 -7.92 7.25
CA PRO A 59 34.34 -7.63 8.65
C PRO A 59 33.13 -7.24 9.49
N PHE A 60 32.12 -6.60 8.90
CA PHE A 60 30.91 -6.17 9.63
C PHE A 60 30.00 -7.33 10.02
N ARG A 61 30.13 -8.50 9.40
CA ARG A 61 29.38 -9.72 9.80
C ARG A 61 29.82 -10.24 11.17
N SER A 62 31.04 -9.90 11.61
CA SER A 62 31.65 -10.34 12.88
C SER A 62 32.01 -9.15 13.78
N ALA A 63 31.58 -7.93 13.48
CA ALA A 63 31.90 -6.73 14.24
C ALA A 63 31.27 -6.78 15.66
N PRO A 64 31.90 -6.19 16.69
CA PRO A 64 31.35 -6.16 18.05
C PRO A 64 29.98 -5.47 18.10
N ARG A 65 29.04 -6.02 18.89
CA ARG A 65 27.62 -5.55 18.98
C ARG A 65 27.48 -4.10 19.47
N PHE A 66 28.46 -3.54 20.23
CA PHE A 66 28.37 -2.15 20.71
C PHE A 66 28.41 -1.10 19.59
N LEU A 67 28.98 -1.45 18.42
CA LEU A 67 29.00 -0.58 17.24
C LEU A 67 27.63 -0.45 16.56
N ASP A 68 26.71 -1.37 16.81
CA ASP A 68 25.37 -1.37 16.20
C ASP A 68 24.57 -0.14 16.64
N LYS A 69 24.67 0.26 17.91
CA LYS A 69 23.97 1.48 18.42
C LYS A 69 24.37 2.75 17.66
N PHE A 70 25.58 2.80 17.15
CA PHE A 70 26.05 3.93 16.35
C PHE A 70 25.47 3.88 14.92
N TRP A 71 25.52 2.70 14.29
CA TRP A 71 25.04 2.52 12.90
C TRP A 71 23.52 2.55 12.78
N ASP A 72 22.80 2.11 13.81
CA ASP A 72 21.34 2.09 13.85
C ASP A 72 20.76 3.43 14.34
N SER A 73 21.59 4.45 14.58
CA SER A 73 21.11 5.76 15.02
C SER A 73 20.37 6.49 13.88
N PRO A 74 19.22 7.14 14.17
CA PRO A 74 18.43 7.86 13.17
C PRO A 74 19.22 8.92 12.39
N SER A 75 20.19 9.57 13.05
CA SER A 75 21.04 10.61 12.45
C SER A 75 22.00 10.03 11.41
N VAL A 76 22.59 8.86 11.67
CA VAL A 76 23.49 8.17 10.74
C VAL A 76 22.67 7.60 9.58
N ILE A 77 21.53 6.99 9.86
CA ILE A 77 20.60 6.50 8.83
C ILE A 77 20.17 7.66 7.91
N GLY A 78 19.81 8.82 8.47
CA GLY A 78 19.41 10.00 7.71
C GLY A 78 20.51 10.52 6.77
N ALA A 79 21.77 10.56 7.24
CA ALA A 79 22.90 11.04 6.45
C ALA A 79 23.27 10.11 5.27
N PHE A 80 23.03 8.82 5.41
CA PHE A 80 23.36 7.82 4.38
C PHE A 80 22.17 7.40 3.50
N ALA A 81 20.94 7.60 3.95
CA ALA A 81 19.73 7.17 3.25
C ALA A 81 19.63 7.67 1.80
N GLY A 82 20.14 8.88 1.51
CA GLY A 82 20.16 9.43 0.16
C GLY A 82 21.17 8.75 -0.80
N ARG A 83 22.19 8.10 -0.25
CA ARG A 83 23.25 7.41 -1.02
C ARG A 83 23.04 5.91 -1.13
N MET A 84 22.24 5.32 -0.23
CA MET A 84 22.06 3.87 -0.10
C MET A 84 20.85 3.33 -0.88
N VAL A 85 19.95 4.19 -1.35
CA VAL A 85 18.90 3.79 -2.29
C VAL A 85 19.54 3.65 -3.68
N SER A 86 20.29 2.57 -3.86
CA SER A 86 20.78 2.19 -5.18
C SER A 86 19.59 1.73 -6.03
N ASN A 87 19.44 2.30 -7.21
CA ASN A 87 18.51 1.82 -8.23
C ASN A 87 19.10 0.64 -9.03
N ASP A 88 20.21 0.03 -8.56
CA ASP A 88 20.79 -1.14 -9.20
C ASP A 88 19.90 -2.37 -8.96
N PRO A 89 19.29 -2.94 -10.01
CA PRO A 89 18.41 -4.10 -9.88
C PRO A 89 19.09 -5.35 -9.31
N ARG A 90 20.42 -5.49 -9.52
CA ARG A 90 21.19 -6.61 -8.98
C ARG A 90 21.32 -6.50 -7.46
N LEU A 91 21.66 -5.30 -6.99
CA LEU A 91 21.79 -5.01 -5.58
C LEU A 91 20.49 -5.26 -4.82
N LEU A 92 19.38 -4.83 -5.39
CA LEU A 92 18.04 -5.05 -4.85
C LEU A 92 17.72 -6.55 -4.78
N GLY A 93 18.06 -7.30 -5.83
CA GLY A 93 17.88 -8.75 -5.86
C GLY A 93 18.71 -9.48 -4.80
N GLU A 94 19.99 -9.14 -4.64
CA GLU A 94 20.87 -9.73 -3.63
C GLU A 94 20.37 -9.46 -2.20
N LEU A 95 19.95 -8.24 -1.90
CA LEU A 95 19.39 -7.89 -0.60
C LEU A 95 18.10 -8.67 -0.31
N THR A 96 17.23 -8.79 -1.32
CA THR A 96 15.98 -9.57 -1.21
C THR A 96 16.27 -11.04 -0.88
N LEU A 97 17.21 -11.67 -1.59
CA LEU A 97 17.60 -13.06 -1.30
C LEU A 97 18.20 -13.19 0.11
N SER A 98 19.07 -12.25 0.51
CA SER A 98 19.70 -12.27 1.83
C SER A 98 18.67 -12.21 2.96
N MET A 99 17.61 -11.40 2.80
CA MET A 99 16.49 -11.37 3.74
C MET A 99 15.74 -12.70 3.77
N LEU A 100 15.43 -13.26 2.61
CA LEU A 100 14.67 -14.51 2.49
C LEU A 100 15.46 -15.74 2.94
N GLN A 101 16.80 -15.70 2.95
CA GLN A 101 17.65 -16.75 3.52
C GLN A 101 17.59 -16.79 5.06
N GLY A 102 17.23 -15.69 5.70
CA GLY A 102 17.04 -15.64 7.15
C GLY A 102 18.31 -15.93 7.95
N GLU A 103 18.21 -16.75 8.99
CA GLU A 103 19.32 -17.12 9.88
C GLU A 103 20.45 -17.86 9.15
N SER A 104 20.19 -18.50 8.01
CA SER A 104 21.20 -19.17 7.19
C SER A 104 21.97 -18.23 6.25
N GLY A 105 21.50 -16.98 6.11
CA GLY A 105 22.08 -15.99 5.21
C GLY A 105 23.08 -15.04 5.87
N VAL A 106 23.55 -14.07 5.09
CA VAL A 106 24.51 -13.06 5.56
C VAL A 106 23.95 -12.10 6.60
N LEU A 107 22.61 -11.99 6.71
CA LEU A 107 21.91 -11.13 7.66
C LEU A 107 21.58 -11.83 8.99
N ARG A 108 22.13 -13.02 9.24
CA ARG A 108 21.91 -13.79 10.48
C ARG A 108 21.96 -12.91 11.74
N ARG A 109 22.91 -12.01 11.81
CA ARG A 109 23.08 -11.11 12.96
C ARG A 109 21.88 -10.19 13.19
N GLU A 110 21.23 -9.71 12.13
CA GLU A 110 20.02 -8.89 12.26
C GLU A 110 18.83 -9.73 12.78
N PHE A 111 18.75 -10.98 12.38
CA PHE A 111 17.78 -11.93 12.93
C PHE A 111 18.04 -12.18 14.42
N GLU A 112 19.27 -12.39 14.82
CA GLU A 112 19.67 -12.56 16.24
C GLU A 112 19.29 -11.32 17.07
N LYS A 113 19.52 -10.08 16.55
CA LYS A 113 19.11 -8.85 17.23
C LYS A 113 17.59 -8.76 17.43
N LEU A 114 16.80 -9.14 16.42
CA LEU A 114 15.34 -9.19 16.54
C LEU A 114 14.90 -10.18 17.61
N LEU A 115 15.48 -11.37 17.62
CA LEU A 115 15.15 -12.40 18.60
C LEU A 115 15.56 -12.00 20.02
N ASP A 116 16.74 -11.39 20.20
CA ASP A 116 17.18 -10.84 21.49
C ASP A 116 16.22 -9.74 21.97
N TRP A 117 15.76 -8.89 21.05
CA TRP A 117 14.80 -7.85 21.39
C TRP A 117 13.45 -8.46 21.81
N ILE A 118 12.90 -9.41 21.06
CA ILE A 118 11.59 -10.00 21.36
C ILE A 118 11.58 -10.80 22.66
N ARG A 119 12.73 -11.39 23.05
CA ARG A 119 12.90 -12.05 24.36
C ARG A 119 12.82 -11.09 25.55
N ALA A 120 13.15 -9.82 25.32
CA ALA A 120 13.12 -8.78 26.36
C ALA A 120 11.75 -8.08 26.46
N GLU A 121 10.86 -8.26 25.49
CA GLU A 121 9.51 -7.68 25.48
C GLU A 121 8.49 -8.66 26.10
N PRO A 122 7.33 -8.16 26.56
CA PRO A 122 6.23 -9.01 26.98
C PRO A 122 5.84 -10.00 25.88
N LEU A 123 5.49 -11.24 26.28
CA LEU A 123 5.13 -12.29 25.35
C LEU A 123 3.84 -11.93 24.60
N PRO A 124 3.86 -11.80 23.26
CA PRO A 124 2.66 -11.48 22.49
C PRO A 124 1.73 -12.70 22.37
N ASP A 125 0.43 -12.48 22.20
CA ASP A 125 -0.52 -13.55 21.86
C ASP A 125 -0.41 -13.98 20.40
N VAL A 126 -0.11 -13.02 19.49
CA VAL A 126 0.04 -13.25 18.05
C VAL A 126 1.16 -12.40 17.46
N ILE A 127 1.75 -12.88 16.39
CA ILE A 127 2.72 -12.11 15.57
C ILE A 127 2.14 -12.01 14.16
N ASN A 128 2.13 -10.79 13.60
CA ASN A 128 1.69 -10.57 12.22
C ASN A 128 2.82 -9.95 11.38
N LEU A 129 3.30 -10.68 10.39
CA LEU A 129 4.26 -10.21 9.40
C LEU A 129 3.53 -9.39 8.32
N PRO A 130 4.00 -8.20 7.95
CA PRO A 130 3.26 -7.29 7.06
C PRO A 130 3.33 -7.65 5.57
N ASN A 131 4.16 -8.62 5.16
CA ASN A 131 4.27 -9.12 3.78
C ASN A 131 5.07 -10.41 3.71
N SER A 132 4.98 -11.10 2.56
CA SER A 132 5.63 -12.40 2.33
C SER A 132 7.16 -12.32 2.23
N MET A 133 7.75 -11.16 2.00
CA MET A 133 9.21 -11.01 1.95
C MET A 133 9.87 -11.13 3.33
N LEU A 134 9.07 -11.10 4.40
CA LEU A 134 9.51 -11.31 5.78
C LEU A 134 9.28 -12.74 6.29
N LEU A 135 8.86 -13.68 5.45
CA LEU A 135 8.57 -15.06 5.87
C LEU A 135 9.75 -15.78 6.50
N ALA A 136 10.98 -15.34 6.22
CA ALA A 136 12.16 -15.87 6.88
C ALA A 136 12.18 -15.63 8.41
N LEU A 137 11.37 -14.70 8.90
CA LEU A 137 11.20 -14.44 10.33
C LEU A 137 10.23 -15.42 11.01
N ALA A 138 9.35 -16.10 10.25
CA ALA A 138 8.25 -16.89 10.82
C ALA A 138 8.78 -18.03 11.70
N GLN A 139 9.68 -18.88 11.19
CA GLN A 139 10.22 -20.00 11.94
C GLN A 139 11.04 -19.58 13.19
N PRO A 140 12.00 -18.62 13.09
CA PRO A 140 12.71 -18.11 14.26
C PRO A 140 11.78 -17.53 15.33
N LEU A 141 10.82 -16.70 14.95
CA LEU A 141 9.87 -16.11 15.89
C LEU A 141 9.00 -17.18 16.56
N ARG A 142 8.47 -18.12 15.78
CA ARG A 142 7.69 -19.24 16.36
C ARG A 142 8.48 -20.05 17.36
N ARG A 143 9.77 -20.34 17.05
CA ARG A 143 10.67 -21.06 17.97
C ARG A 143 10.85 -20.34 19.29
N GLU A 144 11.03 -18.99 19.23
CA GLU A 144 11.30 -18.19 20.42
C GLU A 144 10.07 -17.93 21.29
N VAL A 145 8.95 -17.58 20.68
CA VAL A 145 7.77 -17.12 21.44
C VAL A 145 6.65 -18.17 21.51
N GLN A 146 6.70 -19.21 20.69
CA GLN A 146 5.71 -20.29 20.63
C GLN A 146 4.26 -19.78 20.49
N ARG A 147 4.08 -18.74 19.69
CA ARG A 147 2.80 -18.10 19.39
C ARG A 147 2.48 -18.19 17.91
N PRO A 148 1.19 -18.09 17.53
CA PRO A 148 0.79 -18.08 16.14
C PRO A 148 1.45 -16.96 15.36
N VAL A 149 1.95 -17.28 14.17
CA VAL A 149 2.53 -16.33 13.24
C VAL A 149 1.61 -16.18 12.04
N PHE A 150 1.08 -14.99 11.86
CA PHE A 150 0.29 -14.57 10.70
C PHE A 150 1.16 -13.84 9.70
N CYS A 151 0.72 -13.81 8.43
CA CYS A 151 1.32 -12.98 7.41
C CYS A 151 0.23 -12.26 6.60
N THR A 152 0.29 -10.94 6.56
CA THR A 152 -0.63 -10.12 5.76
C THR A 152 -0.04 -9.84 4.39
N LEU A 153 -0.74 -10.23 3.33
CA LEU A 153 -0.35 -10.03 1.93
C LEU A 153 -0.99 -8.75 1.40
N GLN A 154 -0.17 -7.84 0.86
CA GLN A 154 -0.56 -6.46 0.56
C GLN A 154 -0.12 -5.96 -0.82
N GLY A 155 0.16 -6.83 -1.79
CA GLY A 155 0.55 -6.43 -3.14
C GLY A 155 2.06 -6.35 -3.34
N GLU A 156 2.80 -7.19 -2.67
CA GLU A 156 4.24 -7.34 -2.82
C GLU A 156 4.66 -8.08 -4.09
N GLU A 157 3.73 -8.74 -4.78
CA GLU A 157 3.97 -9.42 -6.06
C GLU A 157 4.54 -8.47 -7.11
N LEU A 158 4.07 -7.22 -7.13
CA LEU A 158 4.59 -6.21 -8.06
C LEU A 158 6.10 -5.97 -7.87
N PHE A 159 6.56 -6.01 -6.61
CA PHE A 159 7.98 -5.90 -6.30
C PHE A 159 8.74 -7.15 -6.72
N ILE A 160 8.21 -8.34 -6.42
CA ILE A 160 8.85 -9.63 -6.72
C ILE A 160 8.98 -9.80 -8.24
N GLU A 161 7.93 -9.52 -9.00
CA GLU A 161 7.94 -9.59 -10.47
C GLU A 161 8.85 -8.53 -11.11
N GLY A 162 9.10 -7.42 -10.43
CA GLY A 162 10.07 -6.39 -10.86
C GLY A 162 11.53 -6.76 -10.64
N LEU A 163 11.85 -7.86 -9.94
CA LEU A 163 13.22 -8.33 -9.77
C LEU A 163 13.74 -8.94 -11.09
N ILE A 164 15.01 -8.67 -11.40
CA ILE A 164 15.69 -9.31 -12.56
C ILE A 164 16.03 -10.76 -12.24
N GLU A 165 16.12 -11.60 -13.29
CA GLU A 165 16.62 -12.96 -13.14
C GLU A 165 18.13 -13.00 -12.82
N PRO A 166 18.60 -13.95 -11.98
CA PRO A 166 17.85 -15.08 -11.40
C PRO A 166 17.21 -14.77 -10.04
N TYR A 167 17.20 -13.51 -9.60
CA TYR A 167 16.75 -13.12 -8.25
C TYR A 167 15.26 -13.32 -8.08
N ARG A 168 14.45 -13.02 -9.10
CA ARG A 168 12.99 -13.22 -9.09
C ARG A 168 12.64 -14.68 -8.80
N SER A 169 13.13 -15.58 -9.63
CA SER A 169 12.84 -17.02 -9.49
C SER A 169 13.30 -17.57 -8.15
N LYS A 170 14.51 -17.21 -7.69
CA LYS A 170 15.05 -17.63 -6.38
C LYS A 170 14.26 -17.04 -5.21
N ALA A 171 13.86 -15.77 -5.28
CA ALA A 171 13.05 -15.14 -4.23
C ALA A 171 11.71 -15.85 -4.09
N LEU A 172 11.03 -16.12 -5.21
CA LEU A 172 9.76 -16.82 -5.21
C LEU A 172 9.87 -18.25 -4.67
N GLU A 173 10.94 -18.97 -5.03
CA GLU A 173 11.22 -20.31 -4.48
C GLU A 173 11.42 -20.27 -2.96
N LEU A 174 12.24 -19.34 -2.45
CA LEU A 174 12.48 -19.16 -1.03
C LEU A 174 11.21 -18.79 -0.26
N ILE A 175 10.37 -17.90 -0.80
CA ILE A 175 9.09 -17.53 -0.20
C ILE A 175 8.17 -18.75 -0.12
N ARG A 176 8.01 -19.48 -1.24
CA ARG A 176 7.17 -20.70 -1.30
C ARG A 176 7.64 -21.78 -0.33
N GLY A 177 8.95 -21.94 -0.18
CA GLY A 177 9.54 -22.88 0.77
C GLY A 177 9.24 -22.56 2.25
N LYS A 178 8.84 -21.31 2.55
CA LYS A 178 8.54 -20.84 3.92
C LYS A 178 7.04 -20.69 4.20
N VAL A 179 6.17 -20.98 3.24
CA VAL A 179 4.72 -20.89 3.44
C VAL A 179 4.24 -21.79 4.58
N SER A 180 4.88 -22.93 4.79
CA SER A 180 4.55 -23.85 5.90
C SER A 180 4.88 -23.29 7.29
N ASP A 181 5.80 -22.31 7.36
CA ASP A 181 6.24 -21.72 8.63
C ASP A 181 5.24 -20.71 9.21
N VAL A 182 4.26 -20.24 8.42
CA VAL A 182 3.21 -19.31 8.81
C VAL A 182 1.96 -20.10 9.20
N ASP A 183 1.29 -19.74 10.27
CA ASP A 183 0.07 -20.45 10.70
C ASP A 183 -1.14 -20.07 9.85
N HIS A 184 -1.29 -18.80 9.52
CA HIS A 184 -2.39 -18.31 8.70
C HIS A 184 -2.03 -17.05 7.93
N PHE A 185 -2.55 -16.90 6.73
CA PHE A 185 -2.36 -15.73 5.88
C PHE A 185 -3.59 -14.83 5.89
N ILE A 186 -3.37 -13.53 5.70
CA ILE A 186 -4.41 -12.52 5.64
C ILE A 186 -4.24 -11.75 4.33
N ALA A 187 -5.25 -11.77 3.48
CA ALA A 187 -5.27 -10.97 2.25
C ALA A 187 -6.12 -9.70 2.45
N VAL A 188 -5.72 -8.61 1.79
CA VAL A 188 -6.40 -7.31 1.90
C VAL A 188 -7.61 -7.15 0.98
N SER A 189 -7.89 -8.14 0.14
CA SER A 189 -9.02 -8.18 -0.80
C SER A 189 -9.28 -9.61 -1.27
N ASP A 190 -10.48 -9.88 -1.79
CA ASP A 190 -10.81 -11.17 -2.39
C ASP A 190 -9.95 -11.46 -3.63
N TYR A 191 -9.64 -10.41 -4.43
CA TYR A 191 -8.69 -10.52 -5.52
C TYR A 191 -7.30 -10.95 -5.01
N CYS A 192 -6.76 -10.23 -4.03
CA CYS A 192 -5.45 -10.54 -3.44
C CYS A 192 -5.40 -11.96 -2.88
N SER A 193 -6.48 -12.41 -2.22
CA SER A 193 -6.58 -13.75 -1.67
C SER A 193 -6.45 -14.82 -2.76
N ARG A 194 -7.22 -14.73 -3.83
CA ARG A 194 -7.16 -15.69 -4.93
C ARG A 194 -5.80 -15.68 -5.61
N PHE A 195 -5.33 -14.50 -6.00
CA PHE A 195 -4.05 -14.34 -6.71
C PHE A 195 -2.87 -14.88 -5.87
N MET A 196 -2.75 -14.43 -4.62
CA MET A 196 -1.61 -14.79 -3.77
C MET A 196 -1.65 -16.25 -3.31
N SER A 197 -2.84 -16.86 -3.17
CA SER A 197 -2.95 -18.30 -2.90
C SER A 197 -2.30 -19.13 -3.99
N ASP A 198 -2.58 -18.81 -5.26
CA ASP A 198 -1.99 -19.51 -6.40
C ASP A 198 -0.51 -19.13 -6.56
N TYR A 199 -0.18 -17.85 -6.48
CA TYR A 199 1.16 -17.30 -6.68
C TYR A 199 2.18 -17.87 -5.69
N LEU A 200 1.83 -17.91 -4.39
CA LEU A 200 2.69 -18.44 -3.34
C LEU A 200 2.42 -19.92 -3.01
N ARG A 201 1.45 -20.57 -3.65
CA ARG A 201 1.01 -21.95 -3.38
C ARG A 201 0.57 -22.14 -1.93
N ILE A 202 -0.24 -21.20 -1.42
CA ILE A 202 -0.76 -21.29 -0.05
C ILE A 202 -1.87 -22.33 -0.01
N PRO A 203 -1.81 -23.30 0.92
CA PRO A 203 -2.83 -24.33 1.01
C PRO A 203 -4.23 -23.77 1.29
N ALA A 204 -5.25 -24.41 0.72
CA ALA A 204 -6.65 -24.08 0.96
C ALA A 204 -6.95 -24.07 2.48
N GLY A 205 -7.76 -23.12 2.93
CA GLY A 205 -8.13 -22.94 4.33
C GLY A 205 -7.10 -22.19 5.19
N ARG A 206 -5.92 -21.82 4.65
CA ARG A 206 -4.91 -21.04 5.37
C ARG A 206 -4.89 -19.57 4.99
N MET A 207 -5.94 -19.07 4.35
CA MET A 207 -6.09 -17.68 3.93
C MET A 207 -7.45 -17.14 4.37
N SER A 208 -7.43 -15.97 5.00
CA SER A 208 -8.63 -15.17 5.30
C SER A 208 -8.54 -13.81 4.66
N VAL A 209 -9.69 -13.20 4.35
CA VAL A 209 -9.74 -11.85 3.80
C VAL A 209 -10.14 -10.86 4.89
N VAL A 210 -9.26 -9.90 5.13
CA VAL A 210 -9.53 -8.72 5.96
C VAL A 210 -9.40 -7.50 5.07
N PRO A 211 -10.50 -6.99 4.51
CA PRO A 211 -10.49 -5.82 3.64
C PRO A 211 -9.82 -4.63 4.31
N LEU A 212 -9.24 -3.76 3.49
CA LEU A 212 -8.64 -2.52 3.98
C LEU A 212 -9.63 -1.72 4.81
N GLY A 213 -9.11 -1.09 5.86
CA GLY A 213 -9.85 -0.07 6.60
C GLY A 213 -9.14 1.27 6.50
N ILE A 214 -9.92 2.35 6.43
CA ILE A 214 -9.41 3.71 6.53
C ILE A 214 -9.97 4.40 7.77
N ASN A 215 -9.16 5.25 8.39
CA ASN A 215 -9.60 6.12 9.48
C ASN A 215 -10.50 7.21 8.91
N MET A 216 -11.77 7.23 9.31
CA MET A 216 -12.81 8.14 8.79
C MET A 216 -12.67 9.59 9.27
N GLN A 217 -11.76 9.87 10.21
CA GLN A 217 -11.60 11.21 10.77
C GLN A 217 -11.16 12.21 9.70
N GLY A 218 -11.93 13.29 9.54
CA GLY A 218 -11.67 14.36 8.58
C GLY A 218 -12.23 14.10 7.18
N TYR A 219 -12.69 12.89 6.87
CA TYR A 219 -13.39 12.59 5.61
C TYR A 219 -14.86 12.98 5.74
N GLU A 220 -15.14 14.25 5.51
CA GLU A 220 -16.49 14.78 5.44
C GLU A 220 -16.99 14.79 4.00
N ARG A 221 -18.30 14.79 3.83
CA ARG A 221 -18.92 14.79 2.51
C ARG A 221 -18.51 16.03 1.71
N HIS A 222 -18.11 15.84 0.48
CA HIS A 222 -17.95 16.88 -0.50
C HIS A 222 -19.27 17.63 -0.69
N GLN A 223 -19.23 18.96 -0.73
CA GLN A 223 -20.34 19.78 -1.19
C GLN A 223 -20.20 19.95 -2.69
N THR A 224 -21.19 19.52 -3.44
CA THR A 224 -21.20 19.65 -4.90
C THR A 224 -20.90 21.08 -5.32
N SER A 225 -19.94 21.22 -6.24
CA SER A 225 -19.56 22.52 -6.82
C SER A 225 -20.78 23.23 -7.39
N SER A 226 -20.77 24.58 -7.40
CA SER A 226 -21.82 25.35 -8.08
C SER A 226 -21.88 24.96 -9.56
N SER A 227 -23.06 25.06 -10.18
CA SER A 227 -23.25 24.66 -11.59
C SER A 227 -22.36 25.41 -12.59
N GLU A 228 -21.77 26.55 -12.19
CA GLU A 228 -20.86 27.37 -12.98
C GLU A 228 -19.37 27.01 -12.84
N ALA A 229 -19.00 26.25 -11.80
CA ALA A 229 -17.62 25.86 -11.60
C ALA A 229 -17.17 24.77 -12.60
N PRO A 230 -15.87 24.75 -13.00
CA PRO A 230 -15.34 23.69 -13.84
C PRO A 230 -15.48 22.32 -13.16
N PHE A 231 -15.84 21.29 -13.95
CA PHE A 231 -15.93 19.92 -13.48
C PHE A 231 -14.53 19.35 -13.22
N ARG A 232 -14.23 18.91 -11.99
CA ARG A 232 -12.89 18.50 -11.56
C ARG A 232 -12.75 17.00 -11.54
N ILE A 233 -11.89 16.48 -12.43
CA ILE A 233 -11.49 15.07 -12.48
C ILE A 233 -10.15 14.94 -11.76
N GLY A 234 -10.11 14.12 -10.69
CA GLY A 234 -8.93 13.95 -9.87
C GLY A 234 -8.16 12.65 -10.14
N TYR A 235 -6.86 12.72 -9.90
CA TYR A 235 -5.96 11.58 -9.77
C TYR A 235 -5.23 11.70 -8.43
N PHE A 236 -5.29 10.66 -7.60
CA PHE A 236 -4.61 10.64 -6.31
C PHE A 236 -3.85 9.34 -6.11
N ALA A 237 -2.60 9.29 -6.55
CA ALA A 237 -1.72 8.15 -6.38
C ALA A 237 -0.26 8.56 -6.61
N ARG A 238 0.68 7.67 -6.35
CA ARG A 238 2.06 7.82 -6.80
C ARG A 238 2.08 7.99 -8.33
N VAL A 239 2.82 8.98 -8.82
CA VAL A 239 2.96 9.20 -10.27
C VAL A 239 3.98 8.19 -10.80
N ALA A 240 3.47 7.14 -11.41
CA ALA A 240 4.25 6.06 -11.99
C ALA A 240 3.46 5.40 -13.13
N PRO A 241 4.13 4.82 -14.14
CA PRO A 241 3.45 4.25 -15.32
C PRO A 241 2.34 3.27 -14.96
N GLU A 242 2.58 2.39 -13.99
CA GLU A 242 1.61 1.38 -13.54
C GLU A 242 0.34 1.97 -12.91
N LYS A 243 0.36 3.23 -12.46
CA LYS A 243 -0.82 3.93 -11.90
C LYS A 243 -1.65 4.66 -12.97
N GLY A 244 -1.21 4.68 -14.21
CA GLY A 244 -2.02 5.01 -15.37
C GLY A 244 -2.38 6.50 -15.55
N LEU A 245 -1.59 7.46 -15.03
CA LEU A 245 -1.87 8.89 -15.26
C LEU A 245 -1.87 9.25 -16.75
N HIS A 246 -1.08 8.56 -17.59
CA HIS A 246 -1.10 8.73 -19.03
C HIS A 246 -2.43 8.28 -19.66
N VAL A 247 -3.00 7.16 -19.18
CA VAL A 247 -4.32 6.67 -19.62
C VAL A 247 -5.40 7.69 -19.26
N LEU A 248 -5.31 8.25 -18.04
CA LEU A 248 -6.22 9.30 -17.59
C LEU A 248 -6.12 10.58 -18.44
N ALA A 249 -4.90 11.00 -18.78
CA ALA A 249 -4.69 12.18 -19.63
C ALA A 249 -5.26 11.97 -21.04
N GLU A 250 -5.06 10.80 -21.64
CA GLU A 250 -5.66 10.45 -22.93
C GLU A 250 -7.20 10.43 -22.85
N ALA A 251 -7.77 9.83 -21.80
CA ALA A 251 -9.21 9.84 -21.55
C ALA A 251 -9.74 11.27 -21.39
N TYR A 252 -9.01 12.12 -20.66
CA TYR A 252 -9.37 13.52 -20.48
C TYR A 252 -9.39 14.27 -21.81
N VAL A 253 -8.41 14.08 -22.68
CA VAL A 253 -8.39 14.69 -24.03
C VAL A 253 -9.62 14.25 -24.84
N ARG A 254 -10.00 12.97 -24.80
CA ARG A 254 -11.19 12.45 -25.50
C ARG A 254 -12.46 13.03 -24.90
N PHE A 255 -12.57 13.08 -23.58
CA PHE A 255 -13.69 13.71 -22.88
C PHE A 255 -13.89 15.16 -23.29
N ARG A 256 -12.81 15.98 -23.35
CA ARG A 256 -12.90 17.36 -23.76
C ARG A 256 -13.29 17.53 -25.24
N ARG A 257 -12.87 16.60 -26.13
CA ARG A 257 -13.27 16.62 -27.55
C ARG A 257 -14.75 16.31 -27.76
N LYS A 258 -15.39 15.55 -26.87
CA LYS A 258 -16.83 15.30 -26.93
C LYS A 258 -17.67 16.55 -26.58
N GLY A 259 -17.04 17.60 -26.12
CA GLY A 259 -17.71 18.83 -25.68
C GLY A 259 -18.27 18.70 -24.28
N GLY A 260 -18.94 19.76 -23.82
CA GLY A 260 -19.59 19.79 -22.51
C GLY A 260 -19.12 20.91 -21.61
N LYS A 261 -19.31 20.75 -20.30
CA LYS A 261 -18.95 21.74 -19.29
C LYS A 261 -17.45 22.01 -19.26
N PRO A 262 -17.03 23.23 -18.88
CA PRO A 262 -15.62 23.47 -18.52
C PRO A 262 -15.14 22.43 -17.51
N ALA A 263 -13.91 21.93 -17.67
CA ALA A 263 -13.38 20.92 -16.79
C ALA A 263 -11.91 21.17 -16.45
N LYS A 264 -11.44 20.52 -15.39
CA LYS A 264 -10.03 20.48 -14.99
C LYS A 264 -9.60 19.06 -14.66
N LEU A 265 -8.35 18.76 -14.95
CA LEU A 265 -7.68 17.55 -14.55
C LEU A 265 -6.69 17.89 -13.42
N GLU A 266 -6.95 17.35 -12.24
CA GLU A 266 -6.17 17.64 -11.04
C GLU A 266 -5.42 16.37 -10.61
N ALA A 267 -4.11 16.44 -10.44
CA ALA A 267 -3.30 15.30 -10.02
C ALA A 267 -2.50 15.61 -8.75
N ALA A 268 -2.55 14.72 -7.76
CA ALA A 268 -1.72 14.80 -6.56
C ALA A 268 -1.07 13.45 -6.24
N GLY A 269 0.16 13.51 -5.73
CA GLY A 269 0.93 12.35 -5.33
C GLY A 269 2.42 12.51 -5.62
N TYR A 270 3.21 11.59 -5.14
CA TYR A 270 4.66 11.61 -5.28
C TYR A 270 5.10 11.17 -6.68
N ALA A 271 5.86 12.01 -7.36
CA ALA A 271 6.64 11.65 -8.53
C ALA A 271 8.11 11.44 -8.11
N SER A 272 8.65 10.23 -8.31
CA SER A 272 10.07 10.00 -8.06
C SER A 272 10.92 10.67 -9.13
N PRO A 273 12.19 11.01 -8.87
CA PRO A 273 13.10 11.52 -9.90
C PRO A 273 13.19 10.59 -11.12
N ALA A 274 13.11 9.27 -10.92
CA ALA A 274 13.10 8.29 -12.01
C ALA A 274 11.84 8.38 -12.90
N HIS A 275 10.75 8.95 -12.41
CA HIS A 275 9.50 9.13 -13.15
C HIS A 275 9.26 10.58 -13.63
N ALA A 276 10.26 11.48 -13.54
CA ALA A 276 10.11 12.86 -14.01
C ALA A 276 9.76 12.89 -15.51
N ALA A 277 10.52 12.17 -16.33
CA ALA A 277 10.26 12.07 -17.77
C ALA A 277 8.87 11.49 -18.11
N TYR A 278 8.34 10.59 -17.28
CA TYR A 278 6.98 10.08 -17.43
C TYR A 278 5.93 11.17 -17.19
N LEU A 279 6.09 11.96 -16.13
CA LEU A 279 5.18 13.09 -15.84
C LEU A 279 5.25 14.14 -16.95
N ASP A 280 6.45 14.48 -17.43
CA ASP A 280 6.65 15.40 -18.56
C ASP A 280 5.94 14.91 -19.83
N GLY A 281 6.01 13.59 -20.10
CA GLY A 281 5.28 12.97 -21.21
C GLY A 281 3.77 13.14 -21.10
N VAL A 282 3.21 12.97 -19.90
CA VAL A 282 1.78 13.20 -19.64
C VAL A 282 1.39 14.66 -19.91
N GLN A 283 2.21 15.62 -19.43
CA GLN A 283 1.98 17.05 -19.67
C GLN A 283 2.04 17.39 -21.16
N GLN A 284 2.97 16.78 -21.91
CA GLN A 284 3.09 17.00 -23.36
C GLN A 284 1.84 16.50 -24.13
N VAL A 285 1.23 15.39 -23.70
CA VAL A 285 -0.04 14.91 -24.29
C VAL A 285 -1.12 15.99 -24.18
N LEU A 286 -1.29 16.55 -22.99
CA LEU A 286 -2.27 17.59 -22.72
C LEU A 286 -1.93 18.90 -23.46
N GLN A 287 -0.66 19.27 -23.52
CA GLN A 287 -0.18 20.46 -24.25
C GLN A 287 -0.47 20.36 -25.76
N ARG A 288 -0.20 19.21 -26.38
CA ARG A 288 -0.49 18.98 -27.82
C ARG A 288 -1.99 19.03 -28.11
N ALA A 289 -2.83 18.73 -27.14
CA ALA A 289 -4.28 18.84 -27.25
C ALA A 289 -4.81 20.25 -26.96
N GLY A 290 -3.96 21.22 -26.59
CA GLY A 290 -4.37 22.58 -26.21
C GLY A 290 -5.00 22.69 -24.81
N LEU A 291 -4.79 21.67 -23.96
CA LEU A 291 -5.42 21.55 -22.63
C LEU A 291 -4.44 21.74 -21.46
N LYS A 292 -3.27 22.33 -21.71
CA LYS A 292 -2.23 22.53 -20.69
C LYS A 292 -2.75 23.29 -19.46
N GLU A 293 -3.52 24.34 -19.68
CA GLU A 293 -4.07 25.21 -18.62
C GLU A 293 -5.22 24.57 -17.83
N GLU A 294 -5.72 23.44 -18.30
CA GLU A 294 -6.73 22.63 -17.60
C GLU A 294 -6.10 21.59 -16.66
N PHE A 295 -4.78 21.40 -16.71
CA PHE A 295 -4.07 20.41 -15.88
C PHE A 295 -3.29 21.08 -14.76
N THR A 296 -3.46 20.55 -13.55
CA THR A 296 -2.68 20.97 -12.37
C THR A 296 -2.08 19.76 -11.68
N TYR A 297 -0.76 19.77 -11.45
CA TYR A 297 -0.08 18.80 -10.62
C TYR A 297 0.32 19.44 -9.29
N HIS A 298 -0.26 18.94 -8.20
CA HIS A 298 -0.10 19.48 -6.84
C HIS A 298 1.11 18.90 -6.09
N GLY A 299 1.80 17.91 -6.66
CA GLY A 299 2.90 17.24 -5.97
C GLY A 299 2.44 16.41 -4.78
N VAL A 300 3.32 16.31 -3.78
CA VAL A 300 3.04 15.60 -2.53
C VAL A 300 2.22 16.51 -1.61
N VAL A 301 1.14 15.99 -1.10
CA VAL A 301 0.28 16.67 -0.12
C VAL A 301 0.34 15.97 1.25
N ASP A 302 0.22 16.72 2.32
CA ASP A 302 0.02 16.20 3.67
C ASP A 302 -1.44 15.75 3.88
N ARG A 303 -1.80 15.31 5.10
CA ARG A 303 -3.16 14.86 5.39
C ARG A 303 -4.21 15.95 5.12
N ASN A 304 -3.98 17.16 5.54
CA ASN A 304 -4.92 18.26 5.35
C ASN A 304 -5.08 18.61 3.87
N GLY A 305 -3.95 18.69 3.16
CA GLY A 305 -3.92 18.86 1.70
C GLY A 305 -4.61 17.74 0.95
N LYS A 306 -4.43 16.47 1.38
CA LYS A 306 -5.15 15.31 0.83
C LYS A 306 -6.65 15.45 0.99
N LEU A 307 -7.11 15.77 2.19
CA LEU A 307 -8.54 15.96 2.46
C LEU A 307 -9.13 17.11 1.66
N ALA A 308 -8.42 18.25 1.60
CA ALA A 308 -8.86 19.40 0.80
C ALA A 308 -8.89 19.06 -0.69
N PHE A 309 -7.85 18.36 -1.20
CA PHE A 309 -7.78 17.91 -2.58
C PHE A 309 -8.95 17.00 -2.94
N LEU A 310 -9.17 15.92 -2.16
CA LEU A 310 -10.26 14.99 -2.44
C LEU A 310 -11.63 15.67 -2.38
N LYS A 311 -11.87 16.53 -1.38
CA LYS A 311 -13.11 17.29 -1.25
C LYS A 311 -13.32 18.32 -2.38
N SER A 312 -12.30 18.68 -3.14
CA SER A 312 -12.42 19.60 -4.27
C SER A 312 -12.83 18.93 -5.58
N LEU A 313 -12.87 17.59 -5.63
CA LEU A 313 -13.10 16.82 -6.83
C LEU A 313 -14.59 16.48 -7.03
N ASP A 314 -15.04 16.44 -8.29
CA ASP A 314 -16.34 15.92 -8.68
C ASP A 314 -16.28 14.40 -8.98
N MET A 315 -15.11 13.88 -9.36
CA MET A 315 -14.84 12.45 -9.49
C MET A 315 -13.35 12.15 -9.36
N LEU A 316 -13.01 10.91 -9.04
CA LEU A 316 -11.63 10.44 -9.02
C LEU A 316 -11.44 9.24 -9.97
N SER A 317 -10.31 9.21 -10.68
CA SER A 317 -9.88 8.06 -11.45
C SER A 317 -8.38 7.84 -11.34
N VAL A 318 -7.99 6.60 -11.05
CA VAL A 318 -6.60 6.12 -11.10
C VAL A 318 -6.62 4.85 -11.95
N PRO A 319 -6.58 4.99 -13.29
CA PRO A 319 -6.74 3.87 -14.20
C PRO A 319 -5.47 3.03 -14.29
N ALA A 320 -5.15 2.34 -13.18
CA ALA A 320 -3.98 1.47 -13.07
C ALA A 320 -3.92 0.47 -14.23
N THR A 321 -2.71 0.26 -14.76
CA THR A 321 -2.44 -0.66 -15.89
C THR A 321 -2.09 -2.08 -15.42
N TYR A 322 -2.14 -2.33 -14.12
CA TYR A 322 -1.96 -3.63 -13.48
C TYR A 322 -3.13 -3.93 -12.53
N ASP A 323 -3.22 -5.17 -12.10
CA ASP A 323 -4.25 -5.59 -11.15
C ASP A 323 -3.93 -5.10 -9.74
N GLU A 324 -4.51 -3.99 -9.36
CA GLU A 324 -4.29 -3.34 -8.05
C GLU A 324 -4.90 -4.18 -6.92
N PRO A 325 -4.12 -4.63 -5.93
CA PRO A 325 -4.63 -5.47 -4.85
C PRO A 325 -5.35 -4.70 -3.72
N LYS A 326 -5.21 -3.38 -3.67
CA LYS A 326 -5.64 -2.54 -2.52
C LYS A 326 -6.70 -1.51 -2.87
N GLY A 327 -6.36 -0.48 -3.62
CA GLY A 327 -7.27 0.60 -3.97
C GLY A 327 -7.61 1.58 -2.83
N MET A 328 -6.70 1.88 -1.90
CA MET A 328 -6.95 2.79 -0.77
C MET A 328 -7.49 4.15 -1.21
N PHE A 329 -6.95 4.71 -2.29
CA PHE A 329 -7.37 6.00 -2.83
C PHE A 329 -8.85 6.03 -3.27
N LEU A 330 -9.42 4.88 -3.64
CA LEU A 330 -10.86 4.75 -3.92
C LEU A 330 -11.69 4.94 -2.64
N LEU A 331 -11.25 4.26 -1.58
CA LEU A 331 -11.91 4.35 -0.28
C LEU A 331 -11.85 5.78 0.27
N GLU A 332 -10.69 6.43 0.14
CA GLU A 332 -10.48 7.81 0.57
C GLU A 332 -11.33 8.80 -0.22
N ALA A 333 -11.47 8.65 -1.53
CA ALA A 333 -12.33 9.49 -2.37
C ALA A 333 -13.81 9.29 -2.02
N MET A 334 -14.26 8.02 -1.97
CA MET A 334 -15.66 7.72 -1.62
C MET A 334 -15.99 8.11 -0.18
N ALA A 335 -15.03 8.08 0.76
CA ALA A 335 -15.22 8.59 2.11
C ALA A 335 -15.46 10.11 2.16
N CYS A 336 -15.03 10.85 1.12
CA CYS A 336 -15.41 12.24 0.90
C CYS A 336 -16.71 12.40 0.08
N GLY A 337 -17.36 11.32 -0.34
CA GLY A 337 -18.51 11.36 -1.24
C GLY A 337 -18.14 11.64 -2.70
N VAL A 338 -16.89 11.42 -3.09
CA VAL A 338 -16.40 11.60 -4.46
C VAL A 338 -16.54 10.29 -5.24
N PRO A 339 -17.36 10.24 -6.30
CA PRO A 339 -17.52 9.05 -7.14
C PRO A 339 -16.20 8.63 -7.79
N VAL A 340 -16.01 7.33 -8.00
CA VAL A 340 -14.81 6.80 -8.63
C VAL A 340 -15.14 6.14 -9.97
N ILE A 341 -14.24 6.29 -10.96
CA ILE A 341 -14.34 5.61 -12.25
C ILE A 341 -13.05 4.86 -12.50
N GLN A 342 -13.13 3.52 -12.58
CA GLN A 342 -11.96 2.66 -12.54
C GLN A 342 -12.01 1.57 -13.62
N PRO A 343 -10.86 1.09 -14.08
CA PRO A 343 -10.82 -0.10 -14.92
C PRO A 343 -11.29 -1.34 -14.11
N ARG A 344 -11.96 -2.27 -14.78
CA ARG A 344 -12.40 -3.55 -14.19
C ARG A 344 -11.19 -4.47 -13.96
N ARG A 345 -10.37 -4.14 -12.94
CA ARG A 345 -9.13 -4.82 -12.58
C ARG A 345 -8.97 -5.01 -11.08
N GLY A 346 -8.32 -6.11 -10.69
CA GLY A 346 -7.90 -6.36 -9.32
C GLY A 346 -9.00 -6.13 -8.30
N ALA A 347 -8.65 -5.52 -7.18
CA ALA A 347 -9.58 -5.18 -6.09
C ALA A 347 -10.56 -4.04 -6.42
N PHE A 348 -10.34 -3.30 -7.52
CA PHE A 348 -11.30 -2.24 -7.90
C PHE A 348 -12.70 -2.79 -8.13
N VAL A 349 -12.79 -4.00 -8.69
CA VAL A 349 -14.07 -4.65 -8.99
C VAL A 349 -14.87 -4.83 -7.71
N GLU A 350 -14.31 -5.50 -6.73
CA GLU A 350 -15.03 -5.79 -5.48
C GLU A 350 -15.32 -4.53 -4.67
N ILE A 351 -14.42 -3.53 -4.69
CA ILE A 351 -14.63 -2.27 -3.98
C ILE A 351 -15.80 -1.50 -4.59
N VAL A 352 -15.80 -1.32 -5.92
CA VAL A 352 -16.85 -0.55 -6.60
C VAL A 352 -18.18 -1.27 -6.54
N GLU A 353 -18.22 -2.59 -6.72
CA GLU A 353 -19.46 -3.38 -6.66
C GLU A 353 -20.03 -3.42 -5.24
N ARG A 354 -19.20 -3.55 -4.20
CA ARG A 354 -19.65 -3.54 -2.81
C ARG A 354 -20.14 -2.17 -2.33
N THR A 355 -19.47 -1.11 -2.81
CA THR A 355 -19.83 0.25 -2.36
C THR A 355 -20.92 0.91 -3.20
N GLY A 356 -21.07 0.52 -4.46
CA GLY A 356 -21.91 1.24 -5.43
C GLY A 356 -21.49 2.69 -5.64
N GLY A 357 -20.26 3.05 -5.24
CA GLY A 357 -19.73 4.41 -5.26
C GLY A 357 -19.01 4.80 -6.54
N GLY A 358 -19.16 4.05 -7.62
CA GLY A 358 -18.45 4.33 -8.85
C GLY A 358 -18.89 3.51 -10.06
N LEU A 359 -18.18 3.70 -11.16
CA LEU A 359 -18.36 2.95 -12.40
C LEU A 359 -17.09 2.17 -12.75
N LEU A 360 -17.29 0.97 -13.31
CA LEU A 360 -16.21 0.15 -13.86
C LEU A 360 -16.23 0.21 -15.38
N VAL A 361 -15.07 0.44 -15.97
CA VAL A 361 -14.87 0.48 -17.42
C VAL A 361 -13.93 -0.63 -17.89
N ARG A 362 -13.86 -0.86 -19.19
CA ARG A 362 -12.91 -1.81 -19.77
C ARG A 362 -11.47 -1.34 -19.48
N PRO A 363 -10.57 -2.23 -19.04
CA PRO A 363 -9.16 -1.91 -18.83
C PRO A 363 -8.47 -1.42 -20.11
N ASP A 364 -7.48 -0.53 -19.95
CA ASP A 364 -6.65 0.03 -21.01
C ASP A 364 -7.46 0.68 -22.14
N ASP A 365 -8.62 1.23 -21.82
CA ASP A 365 -9.54 1.85 -22.77
C ASP A 365 -9.84 3.31 -22.37
N PRO A 366 -9.03 4.27 -22.87
CA PRO A 366 -9.26 5.69 -22.64
C PRO A 366 -10.60 6.21 -23.19
N GLU A 367 -11.17 5.56 -24.22
CA GLU A 367 -12.47 5.93 -24.78
C GLU A 367 -13.61 5.56 -23.82
N ALA A 368 -13.62 4.31 -23.33
CA ALA A 368 -14.61 3.88 -22.34
C ALA A 368 -14.53 4.71 -21.04
N LEU A 369 -13.33 5.11 -20.65
CA LEU A 369 -13.11 5.99 -19.51
C LEU A 369 -13.67 7.40 -19.76
N ALA A 370 -13.43 7.96 -20.94
CA ALA A 370 -13.98 9.26 -21.36
C ALA A 370 -15.51 9.26 -21.42
N ASP A 371 -16.12 8.16 -21.93
CA ASP A 371 -17.58 7.99 -21.97
C ASP A 371 -18.17 7.96 -20.55
N ALA A 372 -17.51 7.27 -19.62
CA ALA A 372 -17.94 7.23 -18.24
C ALA A 372 -17.84 8.62 -17.57
N PHE A 373 -16.77 9.39 -17.85
CA PHE A 373 -16.64 10.77 -17.39
C PHE A 373 -17.79 11.63 -17.92
N HIS A 374 -18.05 11.54 -19.22
CA HIS A 374 -19.15 12.29 -19.86
C HIS A 374 -20.50 11.94 -19.25
N ARG A 375 -20.75 10.64 -19.02
CA ARG A 375 -21.99 10.16 -18.39
C ARG A 375 -22.19 10.73 -16.99
N VAL A 376 -21.16 10.71 -16.12
CA VAL A 376 -21.27 11.24 -14.75
C VAL A 376 -21.38 12.77 -14.75
N CYS A 377 -20.62 13.46 -15.62
CA CYS A 377 -20.66 14.92 -15.74
C CYS A 377 -22.02 15.46 -16.18
N HIS A 378 -22.77 14.73 -17.03
CA HIS A 378 -24.04 15.16 -17.60
C HIS A 378 -25.28 14.53 -16.96
N ALA A 379 -25.11 13.66 -15.97
CA ALA A 379 -26.18 13.02 -15.21
C ALA A 379 -26.04 13.32 -13.71
N PRO A 380 -26.49 14.49 -13.22
CA PRO A 380 -26.36 14.88 -11.82
C PRO A 380 -26.97 13.89 -10.83
N GLU A 381 -28.11 13.27 -11.21
CA GLU A 381 -28.73 12.23 -10.38
C GLU A 381 -27.88 10.99 -10.22
N LEU A 382 -27.21 10.54 -11.30
CA LEU A 382 -26.25 9.46 -11.24
C LEU A 382 -25.06 9.82 -10.34
N ALA A 383 -24.49 11.01 -10.53
CA ALA A 383 -23.36 11.49 -9.72
C ALA A 383 -23.74 11.53 -8.23
N ALA A 384 -24.92 12.03 -7.90
CA ALA A 384 -25.44 12.09 -6.54
C ALA A 384 -25.66 10.68 -5.94
N ALA A 385 -26.22 9.76 -6.71
CA ALA A 385 -26.43 8.37 -6.27
C ALA A 385 -25.11 7.65 -6.00
N LEU A 386 -24.10 7.78 -6.91
CA LEU A 386 -22.77 7.21 -6.71
C LEU A 386 -22.08 7.80 -5.48
N SER A 387 -22.15 9.13 -5.30
CA SER A 387 -21.62 9.85 -4.15
C SER A 387 -22.21 9.33 -2.84
N GLU A 388 -23.54 9.24 -2.75
CA GLU A 388 -24.25 8.78 -1.54
C GLU A 388 -23.91 7.33 -1.19
N ASN A 389 -23.96 6.45 -2.20
CA ASN A 389 -23.66 5.03 -2.02
C ASN A 389 -22.19 4.83 -1.57
N GLY A 390 -21.25 5.48 -2.25
CA GLY A 390 -19.84 5.43 -1.89
C GLY A 390 -19.58 5.90 -0.47
N PHE A 391 -20.10 7.07 -0.12
CA PHE A 391 -19.95 7.67 1.20
C PHE A 391 -20.48 6.79 2.34
N ARG A 392 -21.68 6.23 2.18
CA ARG A 392 -22.32 5.37 3.17
C ARG A 392 -21.60 4.01 3.29
N ASN A 393 -21.42 3.33 2.16
CA ASN A 393 -20.96 1.95 2.16
C ASN A 393 -19.45 1.80 2.45
N VAL A 394 -18.62 2.84 2.17
CA VAL A 394 -17.22 2.85 2.63
C VAL A 394 -17.16 2.92 4.16
N ARG A 395 -18.01 3.71 4.80
CA ARG A 395 -18.07 3.79 6.27
C ARG A 395 -18.53 2.48 6.89
N GLU A 396 -19.47 1.80 6.28
CA GLU A 396 -19.99 0.53 6.75
C GLU A 396 -18.99 -0.62 6.58
N HIS A 397 -18.36 -0.71 5.41
CA HIS A 397 -17.61 -1.91 5.05
C HIS A 397 -16.07 -1.74 5.14
N TYR A 398 -15.57 -0.51 5.05
CA TYR A 398 -14.15 -0.18 4.94
C TYR A 398 -13.66 0.82 5.99
N SER A 399 -14.39 0.99 7.11
CA SER A 399 -13.85 1.73 8.25
C SER A 399 -12.73 0.95 8.92
N ILE A 400 -11.80 1.66 9.55
CA ILE A 400 -10.70 1.02 10.29
C ILE A 400 -11.22 0.16 11.43
N GLN A 401 -12.36 0.55 12.05
CA GLN A 401 -13.06 -0.25 13.05
C GLN A 401 -13.48 -1.60 12.48
N ALA A 402 -14.18 -1.60 11.34
CA ALA A 402 -14.63 -2.83 10.70
C ALA A 402 -13.46 -3.74 10.29
N ALA A 403 -12.33 -3.18 9.89
CA ALA A 403 -11.12 -3.94 9.60
C ALA A 403 -10.50 -4.56 10.86
N ALA A 404 -10.44 -3.79 11.97
CA ALA A 404 -9.94 -4.28 13.27
C ALA A 404 -10.80 -5.43 13.81
N ASP A 405 -12.14 -5.29 13.79
CA ASP A 405 -13.08 -6.31 14.24
C ASP A 405 -12.93 -7.64 13.44
N ARG A 406 -12.72 -7.51 12.12
CA ARG A 406 -12.47 -8.69 11.27
C ARG A 406 -11.11 -9.32 11.54
N LEU A 407 -10.09 -8.50 11.75
CA LEU A 407 -8.74 -8.98 12.05
C LEU A 407 -8.70 -9.76 13.36
N LEU A 408 -9.34 -9.24 14.42
CA LEU A 408 -9.43 -9.93 15.72
C LEU A 408 -10.09 -11.30 15.57
N LYS A 409 -11.20 -11.39 14.83
CA LYS A 409 -11.85 -12.68 14.53
C LYS A 409 -10.93 -13.66 13.80
N VAL A 410 -10.09 -13.15 12.87
CA VAL A 410 -9.11 -14.00 12.17
C VAL A 410 -8.04 -14.49 13.13
N TYR A 411 -7.55 -13.66 14.05
CA TYR A 411 -6.58 -14.08 15.05
C TYR A 411 -7.12 -15.17 15.96
N GLU A 412 -8.41 -15.16 16.29
CA GLU A 412 -9.09 -16.20 17.10
C GLU A 412 -9.19 -17.55 16.38
N THR A 413 -9.07 -17.59 15.04
CA THR A 413 -9.16 -18.85 14.27
C THR A 413 -7.97 -19.79 14.50
N VAL A 414 -6.82 -19.26 14.93
CA VAL A 414 -5.61 -20.05 15.20
C VAL A 414 -5.39 -20.10 16.71
N PRO A 415 -5.58 -21.27 17.34
CA PRO A 415 -5.45 -21.38 18.79
C PRO A 415 -4.04 -21.09 19.27
N ILE A 416 -3.94 -20.32 20.33
CA ILE A 416 -2.68 -20.13 21.07
C ILE A 416 -2.34 -21.49 21.66
N ARG A 417 -1.21 -22.07 21.26
CA ARG A 417 -0.72 -23.31 21.86
C ARG A 417 -0.25 -22.99 23.28
N ASN A 418 -1.05 -23.36 24.29
CA ASN A 418 -0.61 -23.27 25.67
C ASN A 418 0.62 -24.18 25.83
N VAL A 419 1.75 -23.60 26.09
CA VAL A 419 2.91 -24.36 26.56
C VAL A 419 2.58 -24.77 27.97
N SER A 420 2.35 -26.03 28.17
CA SER A 420 2.40 -26.62 29.53
C SER A 420 3.79 -26.39 30.06
N VAL A 421 3.93 -25.51 31.07
CA VAL A 421 5.17 -25.22 31.78
C VAL A 421 5.63 -26.49 32.51
#